data_29b7544806f9a07902b66536397a7d8e
#
_entry.id   29b7544806f9a07902b66536397a7d8e
#
_cell.length_a   1.000
_cell.length_b   1.000
_cell.length_c   1.000
_cell.angle_alpha   90.00
_cell.angle_beta   90.00
_cell.angle_gamma   90.00
#
_symmetry.space_group_name_H-M   'P 1'
#
loop_
_entity.id
_entity.type
_entity.pdbx_description
1 polymer ?
#
loop_
_entity_poly.entity_id
_entity_poly.type
_entity_poly.pdbx_seq_one_letter_code
_entity_poly.pdbx_strand_id
1 'polypeptide(L)'
;MSGDPQVRRYKRRTKMVLPVRVKLPGAAARDLKVAYTLDATDRGVRLAGLEAEVKVDDVIEIHNRTKRALFRIVWIKHSDKASERQIGAVCVEEKNIWSVDFPADAQENEQKK
;
A
#
# COMPACT_ATOMS: atom_id res chain seq x y z
N MET A 1 9.00 -26.41 -12.24
CA MET A 1 8.54 -25.90 -12.06
C MET A 1 8.16 -25.41 -11.69
N SER A 2 8.29 -25.17 -11.93
CA SER A 2 7.88 -24.58 -11.66
C SER A 2 7.34 -24.01 -11.04
N GLY A 3 7.33 -24.22 -10.53
CA GLY A 3 6.50 -23.55 -9.92
C GLY A 3 6.56 -22.26 -9.72
N ASP A 4 7.11 -22.01 -9.60
CA ASP A 4 7.07 -20.85 -9.31
C ASP A 4 6.38 -20.04 -10.13
N PRO A 5 5.84 -20.37 -10.86
CA PRO A 5 5.25 -19.48 -11.74
C PRO A 5 4.20 -18.61 -11.19
N GLN A 6 3.52 -19.00 -10.19
CA GLN A 6 2.53 -18.14 -9.66
C GLN A 6 3.08 -16.83 -9.20
N VAL A 7 4.33 -16.78 -8.88
CA VAL A 7 4.93 -15.52 -8.52
C VAL A 7 4.81 -14.53 -9.64
N ARG A 8 4.84 -14.96 -10.84
CA ARG A 8 4.83 -14.07 -11.96
C ARG A 8 3.49 -13.46 -12.25
N ARG A 9 2.48 -13.90 -11.54
CA ARG A 9 1.18 -13.29 -11.74
C ARG A 9 0.99 -12.01 -10.99
N TYR A 10 1.89 -11.71 -10.05
CA TYR A 10 1.77 -10.51 -9.26
C TYR A 10 2.45 -9.36 -9.95
N LYS A 11 1.89 -8.18 -9.76
CA LYS A 11 2.54 -6.98 -10.26
C LYS A 11 3.80 -6.74 -9.49
N ARG A 12 4.77 -6.17 -10.16
CA ARG A 12 6.02 -5.83 -9.53
C ARG A 12 5.82 -4.75 -8.50
N ARG A 13 6.52 -4.88 -7.38
CA ARG A 13 6.53 -3.85 -6.38
C ARG A 13 7.38 -2.69 -6.88
N THR A 14 6.82 -1.50 -6.84
CA THR A 14 7.49 -0.31 -7.34
C THR A 14 7.82 0.58 -6.17
N LYS A 15 9.08 0.98 -6.06
CA LYS A 15 9.47 1.96 -5.08
C LYS A 15 8.79 3.26 -5.42
N MET A 16 8.12 3.81 -4.43
CA MET A 16 7.34 5.00 -4.67
C MET A 16 7.15 5.70 -3.35
N VAL A 17 7.93 6.76 -3.11
CA VAL A 17 7.86 7.51 -1.87
C VAL A 17 6.97 8.72 -2.10
N LEU A 18 5.77 8.65 -1.56
CA LEU A 18 4.77 9.71 -1.71
C LEU A 18 4.16 10.01 -0.36
N PRO A 19 3.91 11.28 -0.07
CA PRO A 19 3.11 11.60 1.11
C PRO A 19 1.67 11.23 0.84
N VAL A 20 1.04 10.65 1.83
CA VAL A 20 -0.38 10.28 1.74
C VAL A 20 -1.06 10.69 3.03
N ARG A 21 -2.37 10.70 3.03
CA ARG A 21 -3.15 10.94 4.22
C ARG A 21 -3.96 9.70 4.53
N VAL A 22 -4.09 9.43 5.81
CA VAL A 22 -4.72 8.19 6.26
C VAL A 22 -5.85 8.54 7.21
N LYS A 23 -7.03 8.03 6.90
CA LYS A 23 -8.17 8.13 7.79
C LYS A 23 -8.24 6.83 8.58
N LEU A 24 -8.16 6.96 9.89
CA LEU A 24 -8.16 5.80 10.77
C LEU A 24 -9.59 5.29 10.97
N PRO A 25 -9.75 4.03 11.42
CA PRO A 25 -11.09 3.51 11.68
C PRO A 25 -11.83 4.41 12.66
N GLY A 26 -13.05 4.79 12.31
CA GLY A 26 -13.87 5.61 13.19
C GLY A 26 -13.55 7.08 13.24
N ALA A 27 -12.51 7.52 12.52
CA ALA A 27 -12.13 8.92 12.55
C ALA A 27 -13.08 9.75 11.69
N ALA A 28 -13.17 11.05 12.02
CA ALA A 28 -13.93 11.98 11.20
C ALA A 28 -13.26 12.15 9.85
N ALA A 29 -14.07 12.50 8.84
CA ALA A 29 -13.56 12.59 7.48
C ALA A 29 -12.42 13.58 7.33
N ARG A 30 -12.38 14.61 8.16
CA ARG A 30 -11.33 15.62 8.08
C ARG A 30 -10.14 15.35 9.01
N ASP A 31 -10.22 14.28 9.80
CA ASP A 31 -9.16 13.97 10.76
C ASP A 31 -8.21 12.97 10.13
N LEU A 32 -7.37 13.48 9.23
CA LEU A 32 -6.46 12.65 8.47
C LEU A 32 -5.06 12.75 9.06
N LYS A 33 -4.38 11.62 9.12
CA LYS A 33 -2.99 11.55 9.56
C LYS A 33 -2.08 11.48 8.35
N VAL A 34 -0.88 11.98 8.48
CA VAL A 34 0.09 11.95 7.40
C VAL A 34 0.94 10.69 7.53
N ALA A 35 1.22 10.08 6.41
CA ALA A 35 2.16 8.97 6.30
C ALA A 35 2.82 9.08 4.94
N TYR A 36 3.72 8.17 4.63
CA TYR A 36 4.29 8.15 3.30
C TYR A 36 4.47 6.69 2.87
N THR A 37 4.45 6.51 1.56
CA THR A 37 4.65 5.18 1.01
C THR A 37 6.13 4.87 0.94
N LEU A 38 6.46 3.60 0.97
CA LEU A 38 7.79 3.12 0.67
C LEU A 38 7.80 2.43 -0.69
N ASP A 39 6.78 1.65 -0.95
CA ASP A 39 6.58 1.01 -2.25
C ASP A 39 5.13 0.59 -2.35
N ALA A 40 4.74 0.22 -3.55
CA ALA A 40 3.37 -0.20 -3.79
C ALA A 40 3.28 -1.15 -4.97
N THR A 41 2.18 -1.88 -5.01
CA THR A 41 1.78 -2.65 -6.18
C THR A 41 0.37 -2.20 -6.53
N ASP A 42 -0.23 -2.84 -7.50
CA ASP A 42 -1.61 -2.50 -7.85
C ASP A 42 -2.60 -2.84 -6.73
N ARG A 43 -2.22 -3.71 -5.80
CA ARG A 43 -3.13 -4.13 -4.74
C ARG A 43 -2.64 -3.79 -3.36
N GLY A 44 -1.37 -3.54 -3.18
CA GLY A 44 -0.82 -3.38 -1.85
C GLY A 44 0.10 -2.19 -1.74
N VAL A 45 0.38 -1.81 -0.50
CA VAL A 45 1.26 -0.68 -0.22
C VAL A 45 2.00 -0.95 1.07
N ARG A 46 3.22 -0.45 1.14
CA ARG A 46 3.97 -0.41 2.38
C ARG A 46 4.11 1.06 2.78
N LEU A 47 3.68 1.34 4.00
CA LEU A 47 3.67 2.70 4.54
C LEU A 47 4.64 2.82 5.69
N ALA A 48 5.11 4.03 5.92
CA ALA A 48 5.89 4.37 7.10
C ALA A 48 5.46 5.73 7.60
N GLY A 49 5.84 6.04 8.83
CA GLY A 49 5.60 7.36 9.39
C GLY A 49 4.23 7.61 9.95
N LEU A 50 3.37 6.62 9.96
CA LEU A 50 2.03 6.79 10.54
C LEU A 50 2.16 6.70 12.06
N GLU A 51 1.96 7.82 12.73
CA GLU A 51 2.08 7.88 14.19
C GLU A 51 0.69 7.78 14.80
N ALA A 52 0.16 6.58 14.80
CA ALA A 52 -1.17 6.31 15.32
C ALA A 52 -1.26 4.85 15.72
N GLU A 53 -2.18 4.56 16.61
CA GLU A 53 -2.42 3.18 17.04
C GLU A 53 -3.26 2.48 16.00
N VAL A 54 -2.70 1.43 15.43
CA VAL A 54 -3.42 0.60 14.46
C VAL A 54 -3.07 -0.85 14.73
N LYS A 55 -3.89 -1.73 14.21
CA LYS A 55 -3.72 -3.17 14.37
C LYS A 55 -3.89 -3.86 13.05
N VAL A 56 -3.35 -5.06 12.95
CA VAL A 56 -3.64 -5.94 11.83
C VAL A 56 -5.15 -6.13 11.73
N ASP A 57 -5.64 -6.11 10.52
CA ASP A 57 -7.06 -6.19 10.15
C ASP A 57 -7.82 -4.88 10.27
N ASP A 58 -7.23 -3.82 10.82
CA ASP A 58 -7.86 -2.52 10.73
C ASP A 58 -8.00 -2.13 9.26
N VAL A 59 -9.12 -1.49 8.95
CA VAL A 59 -9.36 -0.93 7.61
C VAL A 59 -9.17 0.57 7.70
N ILE A 60 -8.23 1.06 6.91
CA ILE A 60 -7.91 2.48 6.85
C ILE A 60 -8.23 2.99 5.45
N GLU A 61 -8.48 4.29 5.35
CA GLU A 61 -8.67 4.89 4.04
C GLU A 61 -7.42 5.69 3.71
N ILE A 62 -6.80 5.40 2.58
CA ILE A 62 -5.60 6.10 2.15
C ILE A 62 -5.99 7.05 1.04
N HIS A 63 -5.55 8.30 1.20
CA HIS A 63 -5.82 9.37 0.26
C HIS A 63 -4.51 9.75 -0.42
N ASN A 64 -4.51 9.68 -1.75
CA ASN A 64 -3.39 10.15 -2.56
C ASN A 64 -3.94 11.22 -3.48
N ARG A 65 -3.75 12.48 -3.12
CA ARG A 65 -4.31 13.61 -3.83
C ARG A 65 -5.83 13.52 -3.83
N THR A 66 -6.45 13.45 -4.99
CA THR A 66 -7.91 13.39 -5.08
C THR A 66 -8.46 11.97 -5.07
N LYS A 67 -7.58 10.97 -5.08
CA LYS A 67 -7.99 9.57 -5.10
C LYS A 67 -7.90 8.98 -3.71
N ARG A 68 -8.77 8.04 -3.43
CA ARG A 68 -8.77 7.37 -2.13
C ARG A 68 -9.31 5.96 -2.27
N ALA A 69 -8.92 5.09 -1.37
CA ALA A 69 -9.41 3.74 -1.34
C ALA A 69 -9.23 3.17 0.05
N LEU A 70 -9.97 2.12 0.34
CA LEU A 70 -9.88 1.40 1.60
C LEU A 70 -8.83 0.32 1.50
N PHE A 71 -8.03 0.21 2.55
CA PHE A 71 -6.98 -0.79 2.65
C PHE A 71 -7.09 -1.49 3.99
N ARG A 72 -6.83 -2.79 4.00
CA ARG A 72 -6.78 -3.55 5.25
C ARG A 72 -5.33 -3.79 5.60
N ILE A 73 -4.98 -3.50 6.84
CA ILE A 73 -3.62 -3.71 7.35
C ILE A 73 -3.40 -5.20 7.52
N VAL A 74 -2.34 -5.72 6.90
CA VAL A 74 -2.05 -7.14 6.93
C VAL A 74 -0.81 -7.48 7.76
N TRP A 75 0.08 -6.51 7.98
CA TRP A 75 1.20 -6.71 8.90
C TRP A 75 1.71 -5.36 9.40
N ILE A 76 2.34 -5.38 10.55
CA ILE A 76 2.96 -4.20 11.14
C ILE A 76 4.35 -4.62 11.61
N LYS A 77 5.35 -3.85 11.21
CA LYS A 77 6.70 -4.02 11.70
C LYS A 77 6.95 -2.91 12.71
N HIS A 78 7.05 -3.28 13.96
CA HIS A 78 7.21 -2.33 15.05
C HIS A 78 8.63 -1.80 15.13
N SER A 79 8.76 -0.62 15.67
CA SER A 79 10.05 0.01 15.94
C SER A 79 9.90 0.84 17.19
N ASP A 80 11.00 1.06 17.90
CA ASP A 80 11.00 1.93 19.05
C ASP A 80 10.59 3.35 18.68
N LYS A 81 10.85 3.74 17.45
CA LYS A 81 10.42 5.05 16.97
C LYS A 81 9.19 4.84 16.09
N ALA A 82 8.11 5.53 16.46
CA ALA A 82 6.87 5.41 15.71
C ALA A 82 7.07 5.81 14.24
N SER A 83 7.93 6.78 13.99
CA SER A 83 8.17 7.24 12.62
C SER A 83 8.86 6.18 11.75
N GLU A 84 9.45 5.16 12.36
CA GLU A 84 10.12 4.10 11.63
C GLU A 84 9.28 2.83 11.54
N ARG A 85 8.11 2.84 12.14
CA ARG A 85 7.22 1.70 12.05
C ARG A 85 6.71 1.56 10.64
N GLN A 86 6.64 0.33 10.15
CA GLN A 86 6.17 0.06 8.80
C GLN A 86 4.88 -0.74 8.84
N ILE A 87 4.02 -0.48 7.89
CA ILE A 87 2.72 -1.11 7.79
C ILE A 87 2.55 -1.61 6.38
N GLY A 88 2.14 -2.87 6.25
CA GLY A 88 1.74 -3.41 4.96
C GLY A 88 0.23 -3.48 4.91
N ALA A 89 -0.35 -3.01 3.83
CA ALA A 89 -1.80 -2.98 3.67
C ALA A 89 -2.19 -3.39 2.26
N VAL A 90 -3.36 -3.98 2.15
CA VAL A 90 -3.89 -4.48 0.89
C VAL A 90 -5.19 -3.78 0.59
N CYS A 91 -5.33 -3.31 -0.64
CA CYS A 91 -6.54 -2.61 -1.06
C CYS A 91 -7.70 -3.59 -1.08
N VAL A 92 -8.80 -3.20 -0.44
CA VAL A 92 -10.00 -4.02 -0.41
C VAL A 92 -11.01 -3.58 -1.46
N GLU A 93 -10.63 -2.61 -2.29
CA GLU A 93 -11.43 -2.15 -3.41
C GLU A 93 -10.63 -2.38 -4.69
N GLU A 94 -11.30 -2.36 -5.81
CA GLU A 94 -10.59 -2.50 -7.08
C GLU A 94 -10.29 -1.12 -7.63
N LYS A 95 -9.28 -0.49 -7.05
CA LYS A 95 -8.87 0.85 -7.40
C LYS A 95 -7.36 0.96 -7.38
N ASN A 96 -6.83 1.72 -8.30
CA ASN A 96 -5.43 2.10 -8.29
C ASN A 96 -5.37 3.60 -8.01
N ILE A 97 -4.97 3.96 -6.80
CA ILE A 97 -4.94 5.36 -6.39
C ILE A 97 -3.57 6.00 -6.60
N TRP A 98 -2.62 5.26 -7.19
CA TRP A 98 -1.24 5.75 -7.25
C TRP A 98 -0.93 6.54 -8.49
N SER A 99 -1.84 6.55 -9.46
CA SER A 99 -1.71 7.31 -10.71
C SER A 99 -0.56 6.82 -11.58
N VAL A 100 -0.20 5.56 -11.41
CA VAL A 100 0.78 4.91 -12.28
C VAL A 100 0.24 3.53 -12.61
N ASP A 101 0.69 3.00 -13.71
CA ASP A 101 0.41 1.62 -14.07
C ASP A 101 1.54 0.76 -13.54
N PHE A 102 1.20 -0.31 -12.84
CA PHE A 102 2.21 -1.20 -12.33
C PHE A 102 2.45 -2.29 -13.36
N PRO A 103 3.72 -2.48 -13.78
CA PRO A 103 4.00 -3.48 -14.79
C PRO A 103 3.76 -4.88 -14.25
N ALA A 104 3.37 -5.76 -15.12
CA ALA A 104 3.33 -7.17 -14.78
C ALA A 104 4.75 -7.66 -14.54
N ASP A 105 4.87 -8.75 -13.85
CA ASP A 105 6.17 -9.32 -13.65
C ASP A 105 6.72 -9.74 -14.98
N ALA A 106 8.04 -9.71 -15.04
CA ALA A 106 8.71 -9.73 -16.28
C ALA A 106 8.36 -10.85 -17.15
N GLN A 107 7.78 -11.40 -17.30
CA GLN A 107 7.42 -12.15 -18.23
C GLN A 107 6.45 -11.62 -19.08
N GLU A 108 6.15 -10.68 -19.09
CA GLU A 108 5.21 -10.30 -19.89
C GLU A 108 5.48 -9.36 -20.71
N ASN A 109 6.02 -9.14 -20.85
CA ASN A 109 6.17 -8.48 -21.31
C ASN A 109 6.98 -8.47 -21.86
N GLU A 110 7.35 -8.81 -22.05
CA GLU A 110 7.74 -8.95 -22.38
C GLU A 110 7.76 -9.23 -23.01
N GLN A 111 7.54 -9.11 -23.36
CA GLN A 111 7.22 -9.32 -23.84
C GLN A 111 7.36 -9.09 -24.35
N LYS A 112 7.46 -8.80 -24.87
CA LYS A 112 7.38 -8.59 -25.26
C LYS A 112 8.04 -8.53 -25.67
N LYS A 113 8.41 -8.51 -26.12
CA LYS A 113 8.70 -8.56 -26.46
C LYS A 113 8.71 -8.55 -26.69
#